data_9509c5ecd0fcdcdbb6a11f7582ff81d8
#
_entry.id   9509c5ecd0fcdcdbb6a11f7582ff81d8
#
_cell.length_a   1.000
_cell.length_b   1.000
_cell.length_c   1.000
_cell.angle_alpha   90.00
_cell.angle_beta   90.00
_cell.angle_gamma   90.00
#
_symmetry.space_group_name_H-M   'P 1'
#
loop_
_entity.id
_entity.type
_entity.pdbx_description
1 polymer ?
#
loop_
_entity_poly.entity_id
_entity_poly.type
_entity_poly.pdbx_seq_one_letter_code
_entity_poly.pdbx_strand_id
1 'polypeptide(L)'
;MSTYRLLLGPGPSNPHPRVLAALSQPLLGHLDPAFLALLDEAQARLRTLFGTANALTLPLSATGSGGMEACLANLLERGDRAVIGVAGVFGERMCEVARRIGAQVERVETEPGTALAAEAMADAIARVRPRVVAFVHAETSTGVLQPVEAIAAAARRADACLVLDCVTSLGGLPVTLDAWGVDAAYSGTQKCLSCPPGLSPISFSERALERVRARRTPVQSWYFDVTLLSAYYGSERVYHHTAPISMVYGLAEALRVVEEEGLPARERRHRAAAEALIERLAPLGFTPFVAPEVRLPTLTTLRLPDAVLARGEAKLRRQLLDAHGIEVGGGLGKLAGAVWRIGLMGENARVENVERLAGALADLLR
;
A
#
# COMPACT_ATOMS: atom_id res chain seq x y z
N MET A 1 -22.51 0.91 -22.01
CA MET A 1 -22.71 1.31 -20.58
C MET A 1 -21.76 0.51 -19.72
N SER A 2 -20.96 1.15 -18.87
CA SER A 2 -20.09 0.44 -17.94
C SER A 2 -20.97 -0.24 -16.89
N THR A 3 -21.01 -1.57 -16.88
CA THR A 3 -21.65 -2.34 -15.81
C THR A 3 -20.85 -2.14 -14.52
N TYR A 4 -21.52 -1.77 -13.42
CA TYR A 4 -20.89 -1.68 -12.11
C TYR A 4 -20.25 -3.03 -11.76
N ARG A 5 -18.99 -3.01 -11.34
CA ARG A 5 -18.27 -4.19 -10.89
C ARG A 5 -17.85 -4.03 -9.43
N LEU A 6 -18.05 -5.07 -8.65
CA LEU A 6 -17.55 -5.13 -7.29
C LEU A 6 -16.10 -5.64 -7.30
N LEU A 7 -15.17 -4.76 -6.98
CA LEU A 7 -13.72 -5.00 -7.05
C LEU A 7 -13.21 -5.61 -5.75
N LEU A 8 -13.29 -6.91 -5.61
CA LEU A 8 -12.76 -7.66 -4.46
C LEU A 8 -11.40 -8.32 -4.77
N GLY A 9 -10.67 -7.81 -5.76
CA GLY A 9 -9.30 -8.20 -6.04
C GLY A 9 -8.29 -7.48 -5.12
N PRO A 10 -6.98 -7.69 -5.33
CA PRO A 10 -5.93 -7.07 -4.52
C PRO A 10 -5.72 -5.57 -4.80
N GLY A 11 -6.71 -4.92 -5.38
CA GLY A 11 -6.74 -3.53 -5.79
C GLY A 11 -6.68 -3.37 -7.32
N PRO A 12 -7.33 -2.31 -7.86
CA PRO A 12 -7.97 -1.21 -7.10
C PRO A 12 -9.25 -1.63 -6.36
N SER A 13 -9.62 -0.85 -5.31
CA SER A 13 -10.94 -0.92 -4.68
C SER A 13 -11.93 0.02 -5.36
N ASN A 14 -13.24 -0.18 -5.12
CA ASN A 14 -14.24 0.76 -5.62
C ASN A 14 -14.08 2.13 -4.93
N PRO A 15 -14.10 3.23 -5.69
CA PRO A 15 -14.11 4.56 -5.10
C PRO A 15 -15.43 4.85 -4.37
N HIS A 16 -15.34 5.65 -3.30
CA HIS A 16 -16.53 6.19 -2.66
C HIS A 16 -17.30 7.12 -3.62
N PRO A 17 -18.66 7.16 -3.63
CA PRO A 17 -19.42 8.02 -4.54
C PRO A 17 -19.05 9.51 -4.46
N ARG A 18 -18.78 10.03 -3.26
CA ARG A 18 -18.31 11.41 -3.06
C ARG A 18 -16.95 11.66 -3.72
N VAL A 19 -16.05 10.66 -3.72
CA VAL A 19 -14.76 10.75 -4.42
C VAL A 19 -14.96 10.86 -5.92
N LEU A 20 -15.85 10.05 -6.49
CA LEU A 20 -16.17 10.14 -7.92
C LEU A 20 -16.77 11.51 -8.28
N ALA A 21 -17.63 12.06 -7.44
CA ALA A 21 -18.20 13.41 -7.64
C ALA A 21 -17.10 14.50 -7.55
N ALA A 22 -16.15 14.38 -6.62
CA ALA A 22 -15.04 15.31 -6.50
C ALA A 22 -14.13 15.30 -7.74
N LEU A 23 -13.84 14.13 -8.32
CA LEU A 23 -13.03 13.99 -9.53
C LEU A 23 -13.61 14.72 -10.76
N SER A 24 -14.92 14.95 -10.81
CA SER A 24 -15.61 15.59 -11.92
C SER A 24 -15.81 17.11 -11.75
N GLN A 25 -15.26 17.71 -10.69
CA GLN A 25 -15.35 19.16 -10.49
C GLN A 25 -14.53 19.93 -11.54
N PRO A 26 -14.92 21.19 -11.85
CA PRO A 26 -14.15 22.06 -12.72
C PRO A 26 -12.71 22.22 -12.25
N LEU A 27 -11.76 22.27 -13.19
CA LEU A 27 -10.35 22.41 -12.86
C LEU A 27 -10.03 23.82 -12.35
N LEU A 28 -9.23 23.88 -11.30
CA LEU A 28 -8.51 25.08 -10.88
C LEU A 28 -7.11 25.08 -11.49
N GLY A 29 -6.43 26.23 -11.50
CA GLY A 29 -5.02 26.28 -11.82
C GLY A 29 -4.18 25.60 -10.71
N HIS A 30 -3.07 24.97 -11.07
CA HIS A 30 -2.19 24.29 -10.09
C HIS A 30 -1.48 25.23 -9.10
N LEU A 31 -1.53 26.53 -9.34
CA LEU A 31 -1.07 27.60 -8.43
C LEU A 31 -2.22 28.49 -7.94
N ASP A 32 -3.47 28.13 -8.24
CA ASP A 32 -4.64 28.82 -7.70
C ASP A 32 -4.67 28.70 -6.18
N PRO A 33 -4.87 29.81 -5.43
CA PRO A 33 -4.90 29.78 -3.97
C PRO A 33 -5.89 28.76 -3.38
N ALA A 34 -7.05 28.55 -4.03
CA ALA A 34 -8.03 27.58 -3.56
C ALA A 34 -7.53 26.14 -3.76
N PHE A 35 -6.82 25.86 -4.87
CA PHE A 35 -6.18 24.57 -5.07
C PHE A 35 -5.04 24.32 -4.08
N LEU A 36 -4.20 25.33 -3.85
CA LEU A 36 -3.11 25.23 -2.88
C LEU A 36 -3.62 24.97 -1.46
N ALA A 37 -4.71 25.66 -1.05
CA ALA A 37 -5.34 25.40 0.24
C ALA A 37 -5.86 23.95 0.37
N LEU A 38 -6.47 23.42 -0.70
CA LEU A 38 -6.92 22.02 -0.74
C LEU A 38 -5.74 21.03 -0.66
N LEU A 39 -4.63 21.38 -1.31
CA LEU A 39 -3.40 20.58 -1.26
C LEU A 39 -2.81 20.54 0.15
N ASP A 40 -2.81 21.69 0.85
CA ASP A 40 -2.35 21.79 2.24
C ASP A 40 -3.25 20.98 3.19
N GLU A 41 -4.56 21.05 3.00
CA GLU A 41 -5.54 20.24 3.71
C GLU A 41 -5.27 18.75 3.52
N ALA A 42 -5.05 18.31 2.27
CA ALA A 42 -4.73 16.91 1.97
C ALA A 42 -3.41 16.49 2.65
N GLN A 43 -2.37 17.32 2.62
CA GLN A 43 -1.11 17.04 3.31
C GLN A 43 -1.29 16.93 4.83
N ALA A 44 -2.08 17.79 5.45
CA ALA A 44 -2.36 17.75 6.88
C ALA A 44 -3.08 16.44 7.27
N ARG A 45 -4.11 16.03 6.51
CA ARG A 45 -4.81 14.77 6.73
C ARG A 45 -3.93 13.55 6.49
N LEU A 46 -3.04 13.59 5.50
CA LEU A 46 -2.07 12.51 5.28
C LEU A 46 -1.11 12.36 6.46
N ARG A 47 -0.65 13.45 7.08
CA ARG A 47 0.16 13.39 8.31
C ARG A 47 -0.59 12.65 9.43
N THR A 48 -1.84 13.03 9.68
CA THR A 48 -2.69 12.34 10.66
C THR A 48 -2.83 10.86 10.33
N LEU A 49 -3.08 10.53 9.07
CA LEU A 49 -3.30 9.16 8.61
C LEU A 49 -2.04 8.29 8.73
N PHE A 50 -0.86 8.85 8.47
CA PHE A 50 0.43 8.21 8.67
C PHE A 50 0.90 8.18 10.13
N GLY A 51 0.20 8.86 11.04
CA GLY A 51 0.62 8.98 12.44
C GLY A 51 1.99 9.64 12.56
N THR A 52 2.16 10.81 11.92
CA THR A 52 3.45 11.50 11.84
C THR A 52 3.33 13.01 11.90
N ALA A 53 4.36 13.66 12.44
CA ALA A 53 4.58 15.10 12.37
C ALA A 53 5.50 15.53 11.20
N ASN A 54 5.92 14.60 10.34
CA ASN A 54 6.83 14.87 9.22
C ASN A 54 6.31 15.99 8.31
N ALA A 55 7.05 17.08 8.20
CA ALA A 55 6.69 18.21 7.36
C ALA A 55 6.56 17.80 5.89
N LEU A 56 7.49 16.98 5.39
CA LEU A 56 7.41 16.42 4.04
C LEU A 56 6.49 15.19 4.03
N THR A 57 5.20 15.45 3.97
CA THR A 57 4.16 14.46 3.75
C THR A 57 3.24 14.99 2.66
N LEU A 58 3.22 14.33 1.50
CA LEU A 58 2.58 14.86 0.30
C LEU A 58 1.99 13.75 -0.60
N PRO A 59 1.00 14.08 -1.44
CA PRO A 59 0.47 13.19 -2.47
C PRO A 59 1.34 13.28 -3.73
N LEU A 60 2.35 12.42 -3.86
CA LEU A 60 3.21 12.36 -5.04
C LEU A 60 2.39 12.05 -6.29
N SER A 61 2.64 12.77 -7.38
CA SER A 61 2.00 12.55 -8.69
C SER A 61 2.52 11.28 -9.35
N ALA A 62 2.10 10.12 -8.82
CA ALA A 62 2.49 8.78 -9.27
C ALA A 62 1.58 7.72 -8.65
N THR A 63 1.66 6.48 -9.12
CA THR A 63 1.07 5.34 -8.40
C THR A 63 1.99 4.87 -7.26
N GLY A 64 1.53 3.93 -6.42
CA GLY A 64 2.33 3.41 -5.30
C GLY A 64 3.72 2.89 -5.70
N SER A 65 3.88 2.33 -6.91
CA SER A 65 5.21 1.92 -7.41
C SER A 65 6.13 3.11 -7.63
N GLY A 66 5.59 4.28 -8.06
CA GLY A 66 6.36 5.51 -8.13
C GLY A 66 6.77 6.04 -6.75
N GLY A 67 5.90 5.87 -5.73
CA GLY A 67 6.25 6.16 -4.34
C GLY A 67 7.39 5.27 -3.81
N MET A 68 7.36 3.96 -4.13
CA MET A 68 8.47 3.04 -3.85
C MET A 68 9.77 3.54 -4.44
N GLU A 69 9.75 3.86 -5.73
CA GLU A 69 10.92 4.37 -6.46
C GLU A 69 11.40 5.70 -5.90
N ALA A 70 10.49 6.63 -5.58
CA ALA A 70 10.82 7.91 -4.97
C ALA A 70 11.53 7.72 -3.61
N CYS A 71 10.99 6.88 -2.71
CA CYS A 71 11.63 6.63 -1.42
C CYS A 71 13.04 6.06 -1.57
N LEU A 72 13.20 5.04 -2.40
CA LEU A 72 14.50 4.38 -2.57
C LEU A 72 15.50 5.25 -3.33
N ALA A 73 15.09 5.95 -4.40
CA ALA A 73 15.98 6.79 -5.20
C ALA A 73 16.52 8.00 -4.43
N ASN A 74 15.75 8.56 -3.51
CA ASN A 74 16.19 9.66 -2.67
C ASN A 74 17.20 9.21 -1.59
N LEU A 75 17.02 8.02 -1.01
CA LEU A 75 17.81 7.54 0.12
C LEU A 75 19.03 6.72 -0.27
N LEU A 76 19.09 6.19 -1.49
CA LEU A 76 20.19 5.36 -1.99
C LEU A 76 21.00 6.08 -3.07
N GLU A 77 22.31 5.88 -3.03
CA GLU A 77 23.26 6.22 -4.07
C GLU A 77 23.93 4.95 -4.63
N ARG A 78 24.55 5.06 -5.80
CA ARG A 78 25.31 3.94 -6.38
C ARG A 78 26.38 3.44 -5.40
N GLY A 79 26.39 2.14 -5.13
CA GLY A 79 27.32 1.49 -4.22
C GLY A 79 26.86 1.46 -2.75
N ASP A 80 25.77 2.16 -2.39
CA ASP A 80 25.18 2.04 -1.06
C ASP A 80 24.66 0.62 -0.80
N ARG A 81 24.66 0.20 0.46
CA ARG A 81 24.13 -1.10 0.89
C ARG A 81 22.70 -0.95 1.38
N ALA A 82 21.84 -1.88 0.99
CA ALA A 82 20.47 -1.98 1.47
C ALA A 82 20.17 -3.39 1.98
N VAL A 83 19.40 -3.51 3.04
CA VAL A 83 18.80 -4.77 3.51
C VAL A 83 17.30 -4.68 3.23
N ILE A 84 16.79 -5.62 2.44
CA ILE A 84 15.40 -5.62 2.02
C ILE A 84 14.72 -6.92 2.44
N GLY A 85 13.65 -6.80 3.22
CA GLY A 85 12.79 -7.91 3.62
C GLY A 85 11.84 -8.31 2.48
N VAL A 86 11.82 -9.60 2.14
CA VAL A 86 11.06 -10.16 1.03
C VAL A 86 10.08 -11.22 1.53
N ALA A 87 8.84 -10.80 1.79
CA ALA A 87 7.73 -11.70 2.14
C ALA A 87 6.77 -11.93 0.96
N GLY A 88 7.11 -11.42 -0.22
CA GLY A 88 6.32 -11.54 -1.44
C GLY A 88 6.81 -10.66 -2.59
N VAL A 89 5.97 -10.53 -3.61
CA VAL A 89 6.30 -9.88 -4.89
C VAL A 89 6.69 -8.40 -4.73
N PHE A 90 6.13 -7.70 -3.73
CA PHE A 90 6.45 -6.27 -3.56
C PHE A 90 7.79 -6.05 -2.87
N GLY A 91 8.22 -6.95 -1.98
CA GLY A 91 9.59 -7.00 -1.49
C GLY A 91 10.61 -7.29 -2.61
N GLU A 92 10.29 -8.23 -3.52
CA GLU A 92 11.08 -8.49 -4.72
C GLU A 92 11.25 -7.23 -5.58
N ARG A 93 10.15 -6.48 -5.77
CA ARG A 93 10.18 -5.23 -6.54
C ARG A 93 11.07 -4.18 -5.89
N MET A 94 11.03 -4.05 -4.57
CA MET A 94 11.97 -3.17 -3.85
C MET A 94 13.42 -3.53 -4.14
N CYS A 95 13.76 -4.82 -4.13
CA CYS A 95 15.10 -5.29 -4.46
C CYS A 95 15.51 -4.89 -5.89
N GLU A 96 14.61 -5.05 -6.86
CA GLU A 96 14.88 -4.69 -8.25
C GLU A 96 15.08 -3.18 -8.41
N VAL A 97 14.21 -2.36 -7.80
CA VAL A 97 14.34 -0.89 -7.81
C VAL A 97 15.67 -0.46 -7.19
N ALA A 98 16.02 -0.98 -6.01
CA ALA A 98 17.28 -0.64 -5.34
C ALA A 98 18.52 -1.03 -6.19
N ARG A 99 18.49 -2.19 -6.86
CA ARG A 99 19.57 -2.61 -7.79
C ARG A 99 19.69 -1.69 -9.00
N ARG A 100 18.57 -1.25 -9.57
CA ARG A 100 18.57 -0.29 -10.69
C ARG A 100 19.15 1.06 -10.32
N ILE A 101 18.95 1.49 -9.08
CA ILE A 101 19.63 2.68 -8.51
C ILE A 101 21.15 2.45 -8.39
N GLY A 102 21.59 1.21 -8.34
CA GLY A 102 22.99 0.82 -8.22
C GLY A 102 23.39 0.42 -6.79
N ALA A 103 22.43 0.17 -5.91
CA ALA A 103 22.68 -0.30 -4.55
C ALA A 103 23.07 -1.80 -4.52
N GLN A 104 23.88 -2.16 -3.52
CA GLN A 104 24.17 -3.53 -3.14
C GLN A 104 23.08 -4.04 -2.22
N VAL A 105 22.26 -4.98 -2.70
CA VAL A 105 21.07 -5.45 -1.98
C VAL A 105 21.31 -6.79 -1.33
N GLU A 106 21.25 -6.81 -0.01
CA GLU A 106 21.08 -8.01 0.81
C GLU A 106 19.60 -8.29 0.98
N ARG A 107 19.17 -9.49 0.65
CA ARG A 107 17.77 -9.94 0.75
C ARG A 107 17.59 -10.81 1.97
N VAL A 108 16.57 -10.54 2.76
CA VAL A 108 16.09 -11.43 3.82
C VAL A 108 14.73 -11.96 3.41
N GLU A 109 14.69 -13.22 3.04
CA GLU A 109 13.49 -13.85 2.49
C GLU A 109 12.78 -14.71 3.55
N THR A 110 11.47 -14.86 3.36
CA THR A 110 10.65 -15.80 4.14
C THR A 110 9.76 -16.61 3.21
N GLU A 111 9.23 -17.73 3.69
CA GLU A 111 8.28 -18.53 2.93
C GLU A 111 6.98 -17.75 2.69
N PRO A 112 6.35 -17.91 1.51
CA PRO A 112 5.09 -17.25 1.21
C PRO A 112 4.03 -17.52 2.28
N GLY A 113 3.40 -16.45 2.78
CA GLY A 113 2.38 -16.54 3.82
C GLY A 113 2.91 -16.49 5.25
N THR A 114 4.22 -16.28 5.44
CA THR A 114 4.84 -16.06 6.73
C THR A 114 5.42 -14.64 6.84
N ALA A 115 5.47 -14.10 8.04
CA ALA A 115 6.14 -12.82 8.30
C ALA A 115 7.67 -13.01 8.31
N LEU A 116 8.39 -11.93 8.00
CA LEU A 116 9.84 -11.86 8.16
C LEU A 116 10.20 -12.06 9.64
N ALA A 117 11.14 -12.95 9.91
CA ALA A 117 11.69 -13.11 11.26
C ALA A 117 12.50 -11.85 11.63
N ALA A 118 12.13 -11.23 12.75
CA ALA A 118 12.78 -10.00 13.22
C ALA A 118 14.27 -10.22 13.51
N GLU A 119 14.62 -11.40 14.02
CA GLU A 119 16.00 -11.81 14.31
C GLU A 119 16.82 -11.91 13.02
N ALA A 120 16.29 -12.55 11.98
CA ALA A 120 16.98 -12.68 10.69
C ALA A 120 17.22 -11.30 10.05
N MET A 121 16.24 -10.40 10.15
CA MET A 121 16.40 -9.00 9.71
C MET A 121 17.48 -8.29 10.54
N ALA A 122 17.45 -8.43 11.86
CA ALA A 122 18.42 -7.78 12.75
C ALA A 122 19.86 -8.27 12.50
N ASP A 123 20.06 -9.57 12.30
CA ASP A 123 21.36 -10.18 11.97
C ASP A 123 21.91 -9.66 10.64
N ALA A 124 21.06 -9.61 9.61
CA ALA A 124 21.43 -9.06 8.30
C ALA A 124 21.80 -7.58 8.42
N ILE A 125 21.00 -6.79 9.14
CA ILE A 125 21.27 -5.35 9.38
C ILE A 125 22.60 -5.15 10.11
N ALA A 126 22.86 -5.91 11.17
CA ALA A 126 24.12 -5.81 11.94
C ALA A 126 25.35 -6.17 11.10
N ARG A 127 25.25 -7.23 10.29
CA ARG A 127 26.32 -7.71 9.41
C ARG A 127 26.59 -6.75 8.24
N VAL A 128 25.55 -6.29 7.57
CA VAL A 128 25.64 -5.47 6.33
C VAL A 128 25.93 -4.01 6.67
N ARG A 129 25.43 -3.49 7.80
CA ARG A 129 25.41 -2.07 8.16
C ARG A 129 24.90 -1.22 6.98
N PRO A 130 23.62 -1.41 6.58
CA PRO A 130 23.08 -0.80 5.39
C PRO A 130 22.82 0.71 5.58
N ARG A 131 22.75 1.44 4.47
CA ARG A 131 22.20 2.80 4.45
C ARG A 131 20.66 2.79 4.58
N VAL A 132 20.02 1.80 3.96
CA VAL A 132 18.56 1.64 3.97
C VAL A 132 18.18 0.23 4.37
N VAL A 133 17.17 0.13 5.23
CA VAL A 133 16.37 -1.07 5.48
C VAL A 133 14.99 -0.83 4.88
N ALA A 134 14.45 -1.79 4.14
CA ALA A 134 13.12 -1.64 3.55
C ALA A 134 12.32 -2.94 3.61
N PHE A 135 11.02 -2.85 3.82
CA PHE A 135 10.10 -3.99 3.73
C PHE A 135 8.65 -3.53 3.56
N VAL A 136 7.78 -4.49 3.25
CA VAL A 136 6.35 -4.28 3.05
C VAL A 136 5.60 -4.53 4.35
N HIS A 137 4.82 -3.55 4.82
CA HIS A 137 3.96 -3.68 6.00
C HIS A 137 2.77 -4.62 5.73
N ALA A 138 2.13 -4.48 4.57
CA ALA A 138 0.95 -5.24 4.17
C ALA A 138 1.15 -5.87 2.78
N GLU A 139 1.69 -7.09 2.75
CA GLU A 139 2.07 -7.77 1.50
C GLU A 139 0.85 -8.39 0.81
N THR A 140 0.37 -7.75 -0.23
CA THR A 140 -0.85 -8.18 -0.96
C THR A 140 -0.65 -9.40 -1.86
N SER A 141 0.57 -9.79 -2.16
CA SER A 141 0.82 -11.01 -2.95
C SER A 141 0.62 -12.28 -2.13
N THR A 142 0.77 -12.20 -0.81
CA THR A 142 0.66 -13.34 0.11
C THR A 142 -0.42 -13.18 1.19
N GLY A 143 -0.85 -11.94 1.51
CA GLY A 143 -1.83 -11.65 2.55
C GLY A 143 -1.23 -11.57 3.95
N VAL A 144 0.06 -11.22 4.06
CA VAL A 144 0.78 -11.08 5.34
C VAL A 144 0.78 -9.64 5.81
N LEU A 145 0.48 -9.43 7.09
CA LEU A 145 0.73 -8.21 7.85
C LEU A 145 2.03 -8.38 8.63
N GLN A 146 3.04 -7.58 8.29
CA GLN A 146 4.37 -7.64 8.90
C GLN A 146 4.44 -6.78 10.15
N PRO A 147 4.79 -7.34 11.34
CA PRO A 147 5.14 -6.55 12.52
C PRO A 147 6.35 -5.65 12.26
N VAL A 148 6.29 -4.37 12.68
CA VAL A 148 7.26 -3.34 12.29
C VAL A 148 8.31 -3.10 13.36
N GLU A 149 7.92 -3.10 14.63
CA GLU A 149 8.65 -2.49 15.75
C GLU A 149 10.07 -3.07 15.96
N ALA A 150 10.19 -4.39 15.93
CA ALA A 150 11.48 -5.05 16.18
C ALA A 150 12.49 -4.80 15.05
N ILE A 151 12.03 -4.81 13.79
CA ILE A 151 12.88 -4.51 12.63
C ILE A 151 13.26 -3.03 12.62
N ALA A 152 12.32 -2.15 12.95
CA ALA A 152 12.56 -0.71 13.06
C ALA A 152 13.60 -0.38 14.13
N ALA A 153 13.51 -1.02 15.30
CA ALA A 153 14.51 -0.89 16.35
C ALA A 153 15.91 -1.35 15.90
N ALA A 154 16.01 -2.43 15.13
CA ALA A 154 17.26 -2.91 14.56
C ALA A 154 17.86 -1.92 13.55
N ALA A 155 17.03 -1.38 12.64
CA ALA A 155 17.45 -0.35 11.68
C ALA A 155 17.96 0.90 12.38
N ARG A 156 17.26 1.36 13.43
CA ARG A 156 17.65 2.52 14.23
C ARG A 156 19.00 2.33 14.93
N ARG A 157 19.25 1.16 15.55
CA ARG A 157 20.53 0.84 16.19
C ARG A 157 21.71 0.83 15.19
N ALA A 158 21.45 0.48 13.95
CA ALA A 158 22.46 0.47 12.89
C ALA A 158 22.62 1.82 12.16
N ASP A 159 21.92 2.87 12.58
CA ASP A 159 21.82 4.18 11.93
C ASP A 159 21.35 4.09 10.45
N ALA A 160 20.60 3.04 10.10
CA ALA A 160 20.00 2.89 8.78
C ALA A 160 18.66 3.64 8.67
N CYS A 161 18.36 4.22 7.50
CA CYS A 161 17.02 4.73 7.23
C CYS A 161 16.04 3.58 6.99
N LEU A 162 14.89 3.62 7.64
CA LEU A 162 13.81 2.65 7.43
C LEU A 162 12.81 3.16 6.40
N VAL A 163 12.61 2.40 5.33
CA VAL A 163 11.58 2.62 4.30
C VAL A 163 10.47 1.59 4.45
N LEU A 164 9.23 2.05 4.57
CA LEU A 164 8.07 1.19 4.77
C LEU A 164 7.04 1.32 3.64
N ASP A 165 6.69 0.20 3.02
CA ASP A 165 5.55 0.13 2.10
C ASP A 165 4.23 0.03 2.89
N CYS A 166 3.43 1.08 2.85
CA CYS A 166 2.11 1.14 3.47
C CYS A 166 0.98 1.13 2.43
N VAL A 167 1.24 0.64 1.20
CA VAL A 167 0.27 0.72 0.09
C VAL A 167 -1.07 0.10 0.47
N THR A 168 -1.08 -1.02 1.17
CA THR A 168 -2.32 -1.74 1.47
C THR A 168 -2.77 -1.60 2.92
N SER A 169 -1.94 -1.03 3.80
CA SER A 169 -2.31 -0.78 5.20
C SER A 169 -2.89 0.62 5.42
N LEU A 170 -2.36 1.65 4.74
CA LEU A 170 -2.75 3.04 4.99
C LEU A 170 -4.24 3.28 4.75
N GLY A 171 -4.94 3.74 5.78
CA GLY A 171 -6.39 3.97 5.73
C GLY A 171 -7.25 2.73 5.92
N GLY A 172 -6.66 1.56 6.15
CA GLY A 172 -7.37 0.33 6.51
C GLY A 172 -6.95 -0.25 7.85
N LEU A 173 -5.69 0.01 8.22
CA LEU A 173 -5.05 -0.43 9.45
C LEU A 173 -4.29 0.74 10.08
N PRO A 174 -3.97 0.69 11.37
CA PRO A 174 -3.10 1.68 12.00
C PRO A 174 -1.74 1.72 11.33
N VAL A 175 -1.28 2.93 11.02
CA VAL A 175 0.08 3.25 10.62
C VAL A 175 0.55 4.39 11.51
N THR A 176 1.68 4.21 12.20
CA THR A 176 2.19 5.14 13.21
C THR A 176 3.68 5.35 12.98
N LEU A 177 4.03 6.10 11.91
CA LEU A 177 5.41 6.22 11.45
C LEU A 177 6.36 6.75 12.54
N ASP A 178 5.91 7.78 13.31
CA ASP A 178 6.74 8.36 14.36
C ASP A 178 6.99 7.37 15.50
N ALA A 179 5.95 6.67 15.94
CA ALA A 179 6.08 5.68 17.01
C ALA A 179 6.96 4.50 16.61
N TRP A 180 6.93 4.09 15.35
CA TRP A 180 7.79 3.04 14.81
C TRP A 180 9.20 3.53 14.46
N GLY A 181 9.41 4.85 14.34
CA GLY A 181 10.68 5.41 13.92
C GLY A 181 10.99 5.16 12.43
N VAL A 182 9.96 5.19 11.58
CA VAL A 182 10.07 5.03 10.12
C VAL A 182 10.57 6.33 9.51
N ASP A 183 11.59 6.26 8.65
CA ASP A 183 12.22 7.43 8.04
C ASP A 183 11.55 7.86 6.73
N ALA A 184 11.10 6.89 5.93
CA ALA A 184 10.30 7.17 4.75
C ALA A 184 9.22 6.11 4.55
N ALA A 185 8.05 6.53 4.10
CA ALA A 185 6.94 5.63 3.79
C ALA A 185 6.23 6.08 2.53
N TYR A 186 5.59 5.11 1.86
CA TYR A 186 4.73 5.40 0.71
C TYR A 186 3.46 4.54 0.74
N SER A 187 2.46 5.02 0.02
CA SER A 187 1.19 4.33 -0.16
C SER A 187 0.65 4.51 -1.58
N GLY A 188 -0.58 4.07 -1.82
CA GLY A 188 -1.29 4.27 -3.07
C GLY A 188 -2.78 4.51 -2.83
N THR A 189 -3.37 5.42 -3.59
CA THR A 189 -4.75 5.86 -3.38
C THR A 189 -5.80 4.79 -3.68
N GLN A 190 -5.48 3.82 -4.53
CA GLN A 190 -6.44 2.81 -5.04
C GLN A 190 -6.72 1.64 -4.09
N LYS A 191 -6.15 1.64 -2.89
CA LYS A 191 -6.33 0.58 -1.88
C LYS A 191 -7.36 1.03 -0.83
N CYS A 192 -6.97 1.08 0.44
CA CYS A 192 -7.93 1.39 1.51
C CYS A 192 -8.42 2.84 1.52
N LEU A 193 -7.81 3.74 0.76
CA LEU A 193 -8.33 5.11 0.58
C LEU A 193 -9.54 5.18 -0.37
N SER A 194 -9.80 4.12 -1.13
CA SER A 194 -10.94 4.08 -2.09
C SER A 194 -11.02 5.30 -2.99
N CYS A 195 -9.86 5.69 -3.52
CA CYS A 195 -9.70 6.72 -4.53
C CYS A 195 -9.02 6.11 -5.76
N PRO A 196 -9.31 6.51 -6.99
CA PRO A 196 -8.65 5.96 -8.17
C PRO A 196 -7.11 6.04 -8.09
N PRO A 197 -6.39 5.14 -8.79
CA PRO A 197 -4.93 5.21 -8.85
C PRO A 197 -4.47 6.49 -9.57
N GLY A 198 -3.35 7.06 -9.14
CA GLY A 198 -2.78 8.26 -9.77
C GLY A 198 -1.98 9.12 -8.80
N LEU A 199 -2.19 8.93 -7.48
CA LEU A 199 -1.39 9.55 -6.44
C LEU A 199 -0.79 8.51 -5.52
N SER A 200 0.43 8.78 -5.06
CA SER A 200 1.11 8.04 -4.02
C SER A 200 1.34 8.96 -2.82
N PRO A 201 0.59 8.80 -1.72
CA PRO A 201 0.97 9.43 -0.46
C PRO A 201 2.38 9.00 -0.06
N ILE A 202 3.27 9.96 0.20
CA ILE A 202 4.63 9.72 0.71
C ILE A 202 4.87 10.56 1.95
N SER A 203 5.77 10.10 2.82
CA SER A 203 6.23 10.83 3.99
C SER A 203 7.72 10.59 4.21
N PHE A 204 8.47 11.65 4.56
CA PHE A 204 9.89 11.60 4.88
C PHE A 204 10.15 12.30 6.20
N SER A 205 10.86 11.64 7.13
CA SER A 205 11.31 12.23 8.38
C SER A 205 12.41 13.28 8.13
N GLU A 206 12.61 14.18 9.09
CA GLU A 206 13.73 15.15 8.98
C GLU A 206 15.07 14.42 8.87
N ARG A 207 15.26 13.32 9.61
CA ARG A 207 16.45 12.47 9.50
C ARG A 207 16.65 11.92 8.07
N ALA A 208 15.57 11.51 7.41
CA ALA A 208 15.63 11.09 5.99
C ALA A 208 16.01 12.27 5.09
N LEU A 209 15.44 13.46 5.30
CA LEU A 209 15.76 14.66 4.52
C LEU A 209 17.19 15.12 4.72
N GLU A 210 17.75 15.03 5.93
CA GLU A 210 19.18 15.27 6.19
C GLU A 210 20.06 14.32 5.36
N ARG A 211 19.69 13.03 5.27
CA ARG A 211 20.40 12.05 4.43
C ARG A 211 20.29 12.38 2.94
N VAL A 212 19.15 12.90 2.47
CA VAL A 212 18.98 13.35 1.09
C VAL A 212 19.85 14.58 0.81
N ARG A 213 19.86 15.58 1.68
CA ARG A 213 20.70 16.78 1.54
C ARG A 213 22.21 16.48 1.57
N ALA A 214 22.61 15.43 2.32
CA ALA A 214 24.00 14.99 2.42
C ALA A 214 24.47 14.09 1.27
N ARG A 215 23.65 13.90 0.22
CA ARG A 215 24.03 13.12 -0.97
C ARG A 215 25.23 13.74 -1.67
N ARG A 216 26.05 12.89 -2.28
CA ARG A 216 27.20 13.30 -3.10
C ARG A 216 26.84 13.43 -4.58
N THR A 217 25.73 12.81 -4.99
CA THR A 217 25.22 12.84 -6.37
C THR A 217 23.77 13.30 -6.38
N PRO A 218 23.31 13.99 -7.42
CA PRO A 218 21.88 14.29 -7.58
C PRO A 218 21.04 13.00 -7.52
N VAL A 219 19.79 13.13 -7.10
CA VAL A 219 18.80 12.05 -7.21
C VAL A 219 18.66 11.69 -8.70
N GLN A 220 18.69 10.40 -9.05
CA GLN A 220 18.67 9.95 -10.44
C GLN A 220 17.41 10.37 -11.20
N SER A 221 16.31 10.55 -10.48
CA SER A 221 15.05 11.02 -11.04
C SER A 221 14.83 12.48 -10.65
N TRP A 222 14.92 13.39 -11.61
CA TRP A 222 14.53 14.78 -11.38
C TRP A 222 13.08 14.88 -10.89
N TYR A 223 12.19 14.08 -11.47
CA TYR A 223 10.76 14.11 -11.17
C TYR A 223 10.44 13.67 -9.73
N PHE A 224 11.22 12.74 -9.18
CA PHE A 224 11.03 12.21 -7.83
C PHE A 224 12.01 12.79 -6.79
N ASP A 225 12.78 13.80 -7.14
CA ASP A 225 13.65 14.47 -6.18
C ASP A 225 12.82 15.21 -5.13
N VAL A 226 12.83 14.70 -3.88
CA VAL A 226 12.02 15.27 -2.80
C VAL A 226 12.50 16.66 -2.37
N THR A 227 13.72 17.06 -2.69
CA THR A 227 14.19 18.42 -2.42
C THR A 227 13.52 19.42 -3.35
N LEU A 228 13.31 19.06 -4.61
CA LEU A 228 12.59 19.87 -5.59
C LEU A 228 11.08 19.85 -5.31
N LEU A 229 10.55 18.69 -4.97
CA LEU A 229 9.13 18.54 -4.60
C LEU A 229 8.79 19.34 -3.34
N SER A 230 9.69 19.38 -2.34
CA SER A 230 9.45 20.15 -1.11
C SER A 230 9.28 21.65 -1.36
N ALA A 231 9.95 22.22 -2.37
CA ALA A 231 9.79 23.63 -2.75
C ALA A 231 8.39 23.89 -3.36
N TYR A 232 7.82 22.95 -4.10
CA TYR A 232 6.46 23.07 -4.66
C TYR A 232 5.36 22.83 -3.62
N TYR A 233 5.48 21.76 -2.85
CA TYR A 233 4.47 21.37 -1.84
C TYR A 233 4.60 22.17 -0.53
N GLY A 234 5.73 22.81 -0.28
CA GLY A 234 6.01 23.66 0.86
C GLY A 234 5.51 25.10 0.67
N SER A 235 5.95 26.02 1.54
CA SER A 235 5.53 27.43 1.53
C SER A 235 6.04 28.23 0.34
N GLU A 236 7.13 27.80 -0.31
CA GLU A 236 7.76 28.54 -1.41
C GLU A 236 6.94 28.48 -2.71
N ARG A 237 6.15 27.44 -2.91
CA ARG A 237 5.29 27.22 -4.10
C ARG A 237 6.03 27.35 -5.43
N VAL A 238 7.27 26.92 -5.44
CA VAL A 238 8.08 26.91 -6.67
C VAL A 238 7.54 25.85 -7.63
N TYR A 239 7.24 26.24 -8.87
CA TYR A 239 6.72 25.32 -9.88
C TYR A 239 7.68 24.16 -10.14
N HIS A 240 7.21 22.95 -9.98
CA HIS A 240 7.91 21.73 -10.33
C HIS A 240 7.22 21.01 -11.50
N HIS A 241 5.94 20.71 -11.37
CA HIS A 241 5.12 20.07 -12.40
C HIS A 241 3.66 20.50 -12.21
N THR A 242 2.84 20.31 -13.25
CA THR A 242 1.40 20.51 -13.10
C THR A 242 0.81 19.33 -12.31
N ALA A 243 0.39 19.58 -11.08
CA ALA A 243 -0.24 18.57 -10.24
C ALA A 243 -1.51 18.02 -10.92
N PRO A 244 -1.84 16.73 -10.74
CA PRO A 244 -3.04 16.14 -11.31
C PRO A 244 -4.28 16.58 -10.49
N ILE A 245 -4.82 17.74 -10.83
CA ILE A 245 -5.82 18.50 -10.10
C ILE A 245 -7.00 17.64 -9.66
N SER A 246 -7.66 16.97 -10.61
CA SER A 246 -8.82 16.10 -10.32
C SER A 246 -8.47 14.96 -9.36
N MET A 247 -7.26 14.41 -9.46
CA MET A 247 -6.82 13.34 -8.55
C MET A 247 -6.61 13.87 -7.13
N VAL A 248 -6.12 15.11 -6.98
CA VAL A 248 -6.01 15.78 -5.68
C VAL A 248 -7.39 16.05 -5.09
N TYR A 249 -8.37 16.48 -5.91
CA TYR A 249 -9.77 16.62 -5.48
C TYR A 249 -10.31 15.29 -4.91
N GLY A 250 -10.13 14.20 -5.68
CA GLY A 250 -10.56 12.88 -5.25
C GLY A 250 -9.89 12.42 -3.97
N LEU A 251 -8.57 12.64 -3.83
CA LEU A 251 -7.84 12.28 -2.63
C LEU A 251 -8.29 13.11 -1.40
N ALA A 252 -8.43 14.43 -1.55
CA ALA A 252 -8.89 15.28 -0.46
C ALA A 252 -10.24 14.82 0.07
N GLU A 253 -11.16 14.46 -0.82
CA GLU A 253 -12.46 13.94 -0.43
C GLU A 253 -12.38 12.53 0.17
N ALA A 254 -11.53 11.65 -0.35
CA ALA A 254 -11.29 10.34 0.25
C ALA A 254 -10.75 10.44 1.68
N LEU A 255 -9.87 11.40 1.93
CA LEU A 255 -9.31 11.65 3.27
C LEU A 255 -10.38 12.19 4.24
N ARG A 256 -11.30 13.05 3.76
CA ARG A 256 -12.46 13.49 4.56
C ARG A 256 -13.35 12.32 4.95
N VAL A 257 -13.67 11.42 4.01
CA VAL A 257 -14.46 10.21 4.28
C VAL A 257 -13.78 9.33 5.34
N VAL A 258 -12.46 9.17 5.26
CA VAL A 258 -11.69 8.41 6.27
C VAL A 258 -11.74 9.08 7.64
N GLU A 259 -11.59 10.39 7.69
CA GLU A 259 -11.64 11.18 8.93
C GLU A 259 -13.04 11.13 9.59
N GLU A 260 -14.10 11.27 8.80
CA GLU A 260 -15.51 11.20 9.26
C GLU A 260 -15.84 9.82 9.86
N GLU A 261 -15.37 8.73 9.25
CA GLU A 261 -15.52 7.37 9.79
C GLU A 261 -14.67 7.17 11.05
N GLY A 262 -13.49 7.74 11.08
CA GLY A 262 -12.48 7.57 12.12
C GLY A 262 -11.69 6.27 11.99
N LEU A 263 -10.36 6.35 12.14
CA LEU A 263 -9.45 5.22 11.95
C LEU A 263 -9.78 3.99 12.80
N PRO A 264 -10.13 4.11 14.10
CA PRO A 264 -10.47 2.93 14.90
C PRO A 264 -11.75 2.21 14.44
N ALA A 265 -12.76 2.95 13.99
CA ALA A 265 -13.99 2.37 13.45
C ALA A 265 -13.71 1.68 12.11
N ARG A 266 -12.90 2.32 11.27
CA ARG A 266 -12.50 1.83 9.97
C ARG A 266 -11.66 0.53 10.07
N GLU A 267 -10.73 0.46 11.00
CA GLU A 267 -9.98 -0.78 11.29
C GLU A 267 -10.90 -1.91 11.73
N ARG A 268 -11.79 -1.65 12.72
CA ARG A 268 -12.77 -2.66 13.16
C ARG A 268 -13.60 -3.19 12.01
N ARG A 269 -14.06 -2.32 11.10
CA ARG A 269 -14.86 -2.72 9.94
C ARG A 269 -14.06 -3.61 8.98
N HIS A 270 -12.78 -3.30 8.71
CA HIS A 270 -11.94 -4.16 7.90
C HIS A 270 -11.73 -5.54 8.54
N ARG A 271 -11.45 -5.60 9.84
CA ARG A 271 -11.31 -6.87 10.58
C ARG A 271 -12.60 -7.70 10.56
N ALA A 272 -13.73 -7.08 10.88
CA ALA A 272 -15.02 -7.75 10.84
C ALA A 272 -15.37 -8.31 9.45
N ALA A 273 -15.10 -7.55 8.40
CA ALA A 273 -15.32 -8.02 7.03
C ALA A 273 -14.39 -9.19 6.66
N ALA A 274 -13.13 -9.17 7.09
CA ALA A 274 -12.17 -10.27 6.85
C ALA A 274 -12.56 -11.54 7.63
N GLU A 275 -13.01 -11.40 8.87
CA GLU A 275 -13.50 -12.51 9.68
C GLU A 275 -14.76 -13.13 9.05
N ALA A 276 -15.74 -12.29 8.68
CA ALA A 276 -16.94 -12.74 7.96
C ALA A 276 -16.59 -13.46 6.65
N LEU A 277 -15.60 -12.99 5.89
CA LEU A 277 -15.17 -13.65 4.65
C LEU A 277 -14.72 -15.08 4.91
N ILE A 278 -13.87 -15.29 5.92
CA ILE A 278 -13.36 -16.61 6.29
C ILE A 278 -14.53 -17.52 6.72
N GLU A 279 -15.40 -17.01 7.57
CA GLU A 279 -16.57 -17.74 8.08
C GLU A 279 -17.53 -18.16 6.96
N ARG A 280 -17.85 -17.23 6.04
CA ARG A 280 -18.81 -17.50 4.95
C ARG A 280 -18.26 -18.39 3.86
N LEU A 281 -16.94 -18.39 3.61
CA LEU A 281 -16.35 -19.24 2.57
C LEU A 281 -15.87 -20.60 3.08
N ALA A 282 -15.73 -20.80 4.39
CA ALA A 282 -15.35 -22.09 4.97
C ALA A 282 -16.28 -23.24 4.57
N PRO A 283 -17.64 -23.11 4.56
CA PRO A 283 -18.53 -24.17 4.12
C PRO A 283 -18.37 -24.54 2.64
N LEU A 284 -17.79 -23.65 1.82
CA LEU A 284 -17.47 -23.89 0.42
C LEU A 284 -16.07 -24.51 0.24
N GLY A 285 -15.37 -24.85 1.34
CA GLY A 285 -14.06 -25.50 1.33
C GLY A 285 -12.87 -24.56 1.22
N PHE A 286 -13.06 -23.24 1.19
CA PHE A 286 -11.93 -22.28 1.20
C PHE A 286 -11.33 -22.21 2.59
N THR A 287 -9.99 -22.21 2.67
CA THR A 287 -9.28 -22.09 3.96
C THR A 287 -8.24 -20.97 3.91
N PRO A 288 -8.02 -20.24 5.01
CA PRO A 288 -6.98 -19.22 5.06
C PRO A 288 -5.59 -19.78 4.75
N PHE A 289 -4.82 -19.04 3.93
CA PHE A 289 -3.44 -19.39 3.61
C PHE A 289 -2.47 -18.93 4.70
N VAL A 290 -2.75 -17.78 5.32
CA VAL A 290 -1.89 -17.12 6.31
C VAL A 290 -2.39 -17.40 7.72
N ALA A 291 -1.46 -17.63 8.66
CA ALA A 291 -1.78 -17.84 10.07
C ALA A 291 -2.49 -16.62 10.70
N PRO A 292 -3.39 -16.82 11.68
CA PRO A 292 -4.22 -15.74 12.23
C PRO A 292 -3.42 -14.53 12.74
N GLU A 293 -2.24 -14.78 13.36
CA GLU A 293 -1.41 -13.78 14.05
C GLU A 293 -0.83 -12.73 13.10
N VAL A 294 -0.60 -13.12 11.83
CA VAL A 294 0.01 -12.26 10.81
C VAL A 294 -0.89 -12.13 9.57
N ARG A 295 -2.16 -12.45 9.70
CA ARG A 295 -3.12 -12.35 8.61
C ARG A 295 -3.52 -10.91 8.37
N LEU A 296 -3.40 -10.47 7.12
CA LEU A 296 -3.76 -9.12 6.69
C LEU A 296 -5.29 -8.96 6.59
N PRO A 297 -5.93 -8.07 7.37
CA PRO A 297 -7.38 -7.88 7.30
C PRO A 297 -7.86 -7.22 6.01
N THR A 298 -7.06 -6.37 5.39
CA THR A 298 -7.46 -5.65 4.16
C THR A 298 -7.38 -6.54 2.92
N LEU A 299 -6.70 -7.68 3.00
CA LEU A 299 -6.64 -8.69 1.93
C LEU A 299 -6.43 -10.08 2.53
N THR A 300 -7.39 -10.96 2.29
CA THR A 300 -7.32 -12.35 2.71
C THR A 300 -6.92 -13.24 1.55
N THR A 301 -5.87 -14.05 1.73
CA THR A 301 -5.47 -15.10 0.80
C THR A 301 -6.06 -16.41 1.25
N LEU A 302 -6.79 -17.07 0.34
CA LEU A 302 -7.51 -18.32 0.61
C LEU A 302 -6.97 -19.44 -0.29
N ARG A 303 -6.71 -20.61 0.30
CA ARG A 303 -6.45 -21.86 -0.44
C ARG A 303 -7.74 -22.27 -1.15
N LEU A 304 -7.59 -22.76 -2.36
CA LEU A 304 -8.70 -23.18 -3.21
C LEU A 304 -9.14 -24.59 -2.87
N PRO A 305 -10.45 -24.85 -2.73
CA PRO A 305 -10.97 -26.20 -2.60
C PRO A 305 -10.85 -26.99 -3.91
N ASP A 306 -10.82 -28.33 -3.81
CA ASP A 306 -10.71 -29.24 -4.96
C ASP A 306 -11.79 -28.98 -6.02
N ALA A 307 -12.99 -28.62 -5.62
CA ALA A 307 -14.09 -28.27 -6.53
C ALA A 307 -13.77 -27.08 -7.43
N VAL A 308 -13.02 -26.09 -6.92
CA VAL A 308 -12.55 -24.93 -7.70
C VAL A 308 -11.39 -25.33 -8.61
N LEU A 309 -10.45 -26.10 -8.09
CA LEU A 309 -9.29 -26.58 -8.86
C LEU A 309 -9.72 -27.46 -10.04
N ALA A 310 -10.65 -28.40 -9.82
CA ALA A 310 -11.18 -29.27 -10.87
C ALA A 310 -11.92 -28.53 -11.99
N ARG A 311 -12.60 -27.41 -11.66
CA ARG A 311 -13.31 -26.57 -12.64
C ARG A 311 -12.37 -25.57 -13.35
N GLY A 312 -11.14 -25.40 -12.87
CA GLY A 312 -10.18 -24.40 -13.31
C GLY A 312 -10.42 -23.04 -12.69
N GLU A 313 -9.54 -22.62 -11.78
CA GLU A 313 -9.68 -21.41 -10.95
C GLU A 313 -9.85 -20.14 -11.79
N ALA A 314 -9.09 -19.99 -12.87
CA ALA A 314 -9.17 -18.82 -13.74
C ALA A 314 -10.51 -18.75 -14.50
N LYS A 315 -11.05 -19.90 -14.92
CA LYS A 315 -12.36 -20.01 -15.54
C LYS A 315 -13.46 -19.59 -14.55
N LEU A 316 -13.37 -20.08 -13.31
CA LEU A 316 -14.37 -19.75 -12.28
C LEU A 316 -14.34 -18.26 -11.91
N ARG A 317 -13.15 -17.65 -11.79
CA ARG A 317 -13.01 -16.20 -11.60
C ARG A 317 -13.64 -15.41 -12.76
N ARG A 318 -13.46 -15.89 -13.98
CA ARG A 318 -14.10 -15.29 -15.15
C ARG A 318 -15.63 -15.40 -15.10
N GLN A 319 -16.17 -16.54 -14.73
CA GLN A 319 -17.60 -16.74 -14.54
C GLN A 319 -18.17 -15.85 -13.44
N LEU A 320 -17.46 -15.71 -12.31
CA LEU A 320 -17.82 -14.81 -11.21
C LEU A 320 -17.92 -13.36 -11.69
N LEU A 321 -16.95 -12.93 -12.51
CA LEU A 321 -16.94 -11.59 -13.10
C LEU A 321 -18.07 -11.39 -14.11
N ASP A 322 -18.28 -12.36 -15.01
CA ASP A 322 -19.23 -12.20 -16.13
C ASP A 322 -20.68 -12.35 -15.66
N ALA A 323 -20.98 -13.30 -14.77
CA ALA A 323 -22.35 -13.58 -14.29
C ALA A 323 -22.76 -12.68 -13.12
N HIS A 324 -21.85 -12.37 -12.19
CA HIS A 324 -22.19 -11.65 -10.95
C HIS A 324 -21.55 -10.26 -10.83
N GLY A 325 -20.69 -9.88 -11.79
CA GLY A 325 -19.99 -8.59 -11.76
C GLY A 325 -18.97 -8.46 -10.61
N ILE A 326 -18.48 -9.58 -10.08
CA ILE A 326 -17.54 -9.60 -8.95
C ILE A 326 -16.16 -10.00 -9.45
N GLU A 327 -15.15 -9.16 -9.16
CA GLU A 327 -13.75 -9.41 -9.48
C GLU A 327 -12.99 -9.88 -8.23
N VAL A 328 -12.27 -10.99 -8.34
CA VAL A 328 -11.34 -11.49 -7.32
C VAL A 328 -9.96 -11.76 -7.93
N GLY A 329 -8.90 -11.69 -7.13
CA GLY A 329 -7.53 -11.90 -7.59
C GLY A 329 -7.08 -13.36 -7.51
N GLY A 330 -6.37 -13.85 -8.52
CA GLY A 330 -5.62 -15.11 -8.42
C GLY A 330 -4.32 -14.95 -7.64
N GLY A 331 -3.67 -16.06 -7.30
CA GLY A 331 -2.32 -16.07 -6.74
C GLY A 331 -1.28 -15.49 -7.70
N LEU A 332 -0.13 -15.07 -7.15
CA LEU A 332 1.04 -14.60 -7.91
C LEU A 332 2.26 -15.48 -7.62
N GLY A 333 3.18 -15.54 -8.59
CA GLY A 333 4.42 -16.29 -8.44
C GLY A 333 4.18 -17.74 -8.04
N LYS A 334 4.79 -18.20 -6.96
CA LYS A 334 4.65 -19.57 -6.43
C LYS A 334 3.22 -19.93 -5.99
N LEU A 335 2.35 -18.96 -5.79
CA LEU A 335 0.96 -19.16 -5.37
C LEU A 335 -0.03 -19.15 -6.55
N ALA A 336 0.44 -18.97 -7.78
CA ALA A 336 -0.41 -18.96 -8.97
C ALA A 336 -1.16 -20.29 -9.10
N GLY A 337 -2.49 -20.22 -9.30
CA GLY A 337 -3.34 -21.39 -9.43
C GLY A 337 -3.73 -22.09 -8.12
N ALA A 338 -3.07 -21.79 -7.01
CA ALA A 338 -3.29 -22.47 -5.72
C ALA A 338 -4.15 -21.67 -4.73
N VAL A 339 -4.20 -20.35 -4.89
CA VAL A 339 -4.91 -19.45 -3.97
C VAL A 339 -5.69 -18.39 -4.72
N TRP A 340 -6.72 -17.86 -4.06
CA TRP A 340 -7.33 -16.59 -4.40
C TRP A 340 -6.99 -15.53 -3.37
N ARG A 341 -6.92 -14.27 -3.83
CA ARG A 341 -6.69 -13.10 -3.01
C ARG A 341 -7.95 -12.24 -3.04
N ILE A 342 -8.61 -12.14 -1.90
CA ILE A 342 -9.84 -11.36 -1.73
C ILE A 342 -9.51 -10.07 -1.00
N GLY A 343 -9.62 -8.95 -1.70
CA GLY A 343 -9.36 -7.62 -1.15
C GLY A 343 -10.64 -7.01 -0.59
N LEU A 344 -10.67 -6.81 0.71
CA LEU A 344 -11.71 -6.06 1.41
C LEU A 344 -11.09 -4.73 1.87
N MET A 345 -11.01 -3.78 0.93
CA MET A 345 -10.27 -2.53 1.10
C MET A 345 -11.20 -1.32 1.03
N GLY A 346 -11.05 -0.39 1.99
CA GLY A 346 -11.78 0.86 1.98
C GLY A 346 -13.30 0.66 1.91
N GLU A 347 -13.96 1.17 0.89
CA GLU A 347 -15.41 1.02 0.70
C GLU A 347 -15.87 -0.42 0.52
N ASN A 348 -15.01 -1.28 0.03
CA ASN A 348 -15.36 -2.68 -0.22
C ASN A 348 -15.30 -3.55 1.04
N ALA A 349 -14.70 -3.08 2.13
CA ALA A 349 -14.60 -3.80 3.41
C ALA A 349 -15.95 -3.78 4.17
N ARG A 350 -16.97 -4.42 3.62
CA ARG A 350 -18.34 -4.50 4.15
C ARG A 350 -18.82 -5.94 4.14
N VAL A 351 -19.52 -6.35 5.19
CA VAL A 351 -20.07 -7.70 5.32
C VAL A 351 -21.05 -8.00 4.18
N GLU A 352 -21.82 -7.01 3.72
CA GLU A 352 -22.75 -7.14 2.60
C GLU A 352 -22.04 -7.54 1.30
N ASN A 353 -20.82 -7.08 1.08
CA ASN A 353 -20.01 -7.47 -0.09
C ASN A 353 -19.49 -8.91 0.06
N VAL A 354 -19.21 -9.34 1.29
CA VAL A 354 -18.86 -10.73 1.59
C VAL A 354 -20.04 -11.66 1.31
N GLU A 355 -21.25 -11.31 1.76
CA GLU A 355 -22.46 -12.08 1.52
C GLU A 355 -22.76 -12.23 0.01
N ARG A 356 -22.59 -11.14 -0.77
CA ARG A 356 -22.72 -11.19 -2.22
C ARG A 356 -21.73 -12.14 -2.86
N LEU A 357 -20.46 -12.11 -2.42
CA LEU A 357 -19.43 -13.01 -2.93
C LEU A 357 -19.74 -14.47 -2.57
N ALA A 358 -20.11 -14.74 -1.32
CA ALA A 358 -20.43 -16.10 -0.85
C ALA A 358 -21.64 -16.68 -1.59
N GLY A 359 -22.71 -15.89 -1.77
CA GLY A 359 -23.89 -16.29 -2.55
C GLY A 359 -23.55 -16.61 -4.00
N ALA A 360 -22.79 -15.72 -4.68
CA ALA A 360 -22.34 -15.93 -6.05
C ALA A 360 -21.47 -17.19 -6.21
N LEU A 361 -20.59 -17.45 -5.26
CA LEU A 361 -19.76 -18.67 -5.28
C LEU A 361 -20.56 -19.94 -5.01
N ALA A 362 -21.53 -19.89 -4.09
CA ALA A 362 -22.43 -21.01 -3.83
C ALA A 362 -23.25 -21.37 -5.08
N ASP A 363 -23.73 -20.37 -5.84
CA ASP A 363 -24.44 -20.59 -7.08
C ASP A 363 -23.53 -21.21 -8.17
N LEU A 364 -22.32 -20.71 -8.32
CA LEU A 364 -21.37 -21.21 -9.31
C LEU A 364 -20.80 -22.60 -8.99
N LEU A 365 -20.79 -23.02 -7.73
CA LEU A 365 -20.21 -24.30 -7.29
C LEU A 365 -21.23 -25.44 -7.23
N ARG A 366 -22.54 -25.14 -7.30
CA ARG A 366 -23.58 -26.15 -7.54
C ARG A 366 -23.43 -26.76 -8.93
#